data_f4bc759b86fbf2c08eb7d65e713dc165
#
_entry.id   f4bc759b86fbf2c08eb7d65e713dc165
#
_cell.length_a   1.000
_cell.length_b   1.000
_cell.length_c   1.000
_cell.angle_alpha   90.00
_cell.angle_beta   90.00
_cell.angle_gamma   90.00
#
_symmetry.space_group_name_H-M   'P 1'
#
loop_
_entity.id
_entity.type
_entity.pdbx_description
1 polymer ?
#
loop_
_entity_poly.entity_id
_entity_poly.type
_entity_poly.pdbx_seq_one_letter_code
_entity_poly.pdbx_strand_id
1 'polypeptide(L)'
;MPADYLEHHKPGANGLIEISTDYPDYFPVMKFARNVDVRRRLSLAFSTRAFPKNRDVLHQMMESRFAIAQLVGYKSWADYNAADKMAGNAARIAEFIQQIDDAARPVAQREIALLLAEKRKSDPAAKEIYGFESSYLTELVRRSSFDFDSQSVRPYFAYARVKQGILDIAAQVFHLSFRREENAPAWDPSVETWDALEGGKMIGRFYLDMHPRKGKFNHAEMVPVLDGVEGIQLPEAALVCNFAKPTADDPGLMEYGDVVTFFHEFGHLVHWLVSGQQQWAGISGISMEGDFGEAPSQMLEEWMRSPQVLAGFARHYVSGEPVPPALVARMNRAAAFNRGNEVMRQNSFSAISFDIYNTKPQDVDLAAVCERDQRRYTFFLPLEGEQFYAAFGHLSGYSSAYYTYLWDKVIAEDFFARFNAANLLAGDTSMRYRRQVLEPGGSQSANDLVKNFLGRPQNIEAFKKWLGEEFASPSSDRHPRP
;
A
#
# COMPACT_ATOMS: atom_id res chain seq x y z
N MET A 1 13.58 -20.50 -0.39
CA MET A 1 12.54 -20.03 -1.33
C MET A 1 11.28 -20.83 -1.05
N PRO A 2 10.08 -20.27 -1.20
CA PRO A 2 8.81 -21.02 -1.18
C PRO A 2 8.77 -22.10 -2.26
N ALA A 3 8.07 -23.22 -2.00
CA ALA A 3 8.07 -24.37 -2.92
C ALA A 3 7.42 -24.04 -4.26
N ASP A 4 6.27 -23.34 -4.22
CA ASP A 4 5.54 -22.86 -5.38
C ASP A 4 6.39 -21.92 -6.26
N TYR A 5 7.18 -21.03 -5.65
CA TYR A 5 8.12 -20.19 -6.39
C TYR A 5 9.14 -21.03 -7.18
N LEU A 6 9.68 -22.09 -6.57
CA LEU A 6 10.63 -22.99 -7.22
C LEU A 6 9.99 -23.85 -8.32
N GLU A 7 8.70 -24.15 -8.20
CA GLU A 7 7.95 -24.86 -9.23
C GLU A 7 7.76 -24.05 -10.51
N HIS A 8 7.59 -22.75 -10.37
CA HIS A 8 7.44 -21.82 -11.51
C HIS A 8 8.78 -21.35 -12.10
N HIS A 9 9.87 -21.40 -11.33
CA HIS A 9 11.19 -20.94 -11.72
C HIS A 9 12.16 -22.12 -11.85
N LYS A 10 11.99 -22.91 -12.92
CA LYS A 10 12.86 -24.07 -13.17
C LYS A 10 14.14 -23.67 -13.90
N PRO A 11 15.28 -24.34 -13.62
CA PRO A 11 16.51 -24.09 -14.35
C PRO A 11 16.34 -24.29 -15.86
N GLY A 12 16.85 -23.35 -16.64
CA GLY A 12 16.97 -23.47 -18.07
C GLY A 12 18.03 -24.50 -18.49
N ALA A 13 18.26 -24.65 -19.80
CA ALA A 13 19.24 -25.60 -20.36
C ALA A 13 20.70 -25.35 -19.90
N ASN A 14 21.01 -24.13 -19.44
CA ASN A 14 22.28 -23.73 -18.84
C ASN A 14 22.40 -23.99 -17.34
N GLY A 15 21.38 -24.60 -16.72
CA GLY A 15 21.31 -24.84 -15.29
C GLY A 15 21.03 -23.60 -14.41
N LEU A 16 20.73 -22.44 -15.03
CA LEU A 16 20.43 -21.19 -14.33
C LEU A 16 18.92 -20.96 -14.27
N ILE A 17 18.48 -20.32 -13.19
CA ILE A 17 17.13 -19.81 -13.04
C ILE A 17 17.15 -18.34 -13.49
N GLU A 18 16.27 -18.00 -14.43
CA GLU A 18 16.04 -16.62 -14.84
C GLU A 18 15.08 -15.95 -13.84
N ILE A 19 15.44 -14.76 -13.37
CA ILE A 19 14.67 -13.96 -12.41
C ILE A 19 14.56 -12.56 -13.01
N SER A 20 13.32 -12.09 -13.19
CA SER A 20 13.05 -10.74 -13.67
C SER A 20 13.01 -9.70 -12.53
N THR A 21 12.84 -8.43 -12.91
CA THR A 21 12.60 -7.34 -11.95
C THR A 21 11.09 -7.09 -11.72
N ASP A 22 10.23 -7.97 -12.21
CA ASP A 22 8.80 -7.91 -11.92
C ASP A 22 8.52 -8.30 -10.48
N TYR A 23 7.50 -7.73 -9.88
CA TYR A 23 7.22 -7.89 -8.45
C TYR A 23 7.06 -9.35 -7.99
N PRO A 24 6.35 -10.23 -8.73
CA PRO A 24 6.23 -11.63 -8.35
C PRO A 24 7.56 -12.38 -8.30
N ASP A 25 8.55 -11.95 -9.10
CA ASP A 25 9.90 -12.50 -9.09
C ASP A 25 10.79 -11.84 -8.04
N TYR A 26 10.76 -10.52 -7.99
CA TYR A 26 11.64 -9.70 -7.16
C TYR A 26 11.42 -9.90 -5.67
N PHE A 27 10.19 -9.69 -5.18
CA PHE A 27 9.93 -9.67 -3.74
C PHE A 27 10.19 -11.02 -3.04
N PRO A 28 9.81 -12.18 -3.57
CA PRO A 28 10.16 -13.45 -2.95
C PRO A 28 11.68 -13.67 -2.83
N VAL A 29 12.46 -13.27 -3.84
CA VAL A 29 13.92 -13.38 -3.78
C VAL A 29 14.49 -12.47 -2.71
N MET A 30 14.05 -11.21 -2.65
CA MET A 30 14.51 -10.27 -1.63
C MET A 30 14.16 -10.72 -0.21
N LYS A 31 13.06 -11.41 -0.02
CA LYS A 31 12.56 -11.88 1.27
C LYS A 31 13.16 -13.22 1.70
N PHE A 32 13.37 -14.14 0.78
CA PHE A 32 13.67 -15.54 1.13
C PHE A 32 15.02 -16.09 0.62
N ALA A 33 15.66 -15.44 -0.37
CA ALA A 33 16.93 -15.95 -0.87
C ALA A 33 18.07 -15.76 0.14
N ARG A 34 18.74 -16.86 0.52
CA ARG A 34 19.85 -16.81 1.47
C ARG A 34 21.11 -16.16 0.92
N ASN A 35 21.32 -16.27 -0.40
CA ASN A 35 22.52 -15.74 -1.05
C ASN A 35 22.44 -14.20 -1.10
N VAL A 36 23.35 -13.54 -0.38
CA VAL A 36 23.41 -12.08 -0.29
C VAL A 36 23.76 -11.42 -1.62
N ASP A 37 24.63 -12.04 -2.42
CA ASP A 37 25.03 -11.48 -3.73
C ASP A 37 23.89 -11.51 -4.76
N VAL A 38 23.07 -12.55 -4.74
CA VAL A 38 21.85 -12.61 -5.56
C VAL A 38 20.91 -11.46 -5.20
N ARG A 39 20.63 -11.22 -3.91
CA ARG A 39 19.78 -10.10 -3.50
C ARG A 39 20.39 -8.75 -3.89
N ARG A 40 21.68 -8.56 -3.67
CA ARG A 40 22.40 -7.32 -4.02
C ARG A 40 22.32 -7.03 -5.53
N ARG A 41 22.62 -8.01 -6.36
CA ARG A 41 22.56 -7.87 -7.83
C ARG A 41 21.14 -7.61 -8.34
N LEU A 42 20.17 -8.33 -7.80
CA LEU A 42 18.77 -8.14 -8.19
C LEU A 42 18.25 -6.77 -7.74
N SER A 43 18.62 -6.30 -6.54
CA SER A 43 18.28 -4.96 -6.06
C SER A 43 18.87 -3.86 -6.94
N LEU A 44 20.13 -4.01 -7.35
CA LEU A 44 20.75 -3.04 -8.26
C LEU A 44 20.07 -3.04 -9.64
N ALA A 45 19.78 -4.23 -10.19
CA ALA A 45 19.03 -4.33 -11.45
C ALA A 45 17.64 -3.69 -11.34
N PHE A 46 16.98 -3.83 -10.18
CA PHE A 46 15.68 -3.24 -9.92
C PHE A 46 15.76 -1.71 -9.83
N SER A 47 16.74 -1.16 -9.12
CA SER A 47 16.91 0.29 -8.91
C SER A 47 17.50 1.03 -10.12
N THR A 48 18.04 0.31 -11.10
CA THR A 48 18.57 0.88 -12.34
C THR A 48 17.65 0.70 -13.56
N ARG A 49 16.42 0.20 -13.36
CA ARG A 49 15.43 0.09 -14.45
C ARG A 49 15.21 1.45 -15.12
N ALA A 50 15.05 1.41 -16.45
CA ALA A 50 14.82 2.59 -17.27
C ALA A 50 15.94 3.66 -17.30
N PHE A 51 17.04 3.44 -16.57
CA PHE A 51 18.24 4.28 -16.69
C PHE A 51 19.10 3.84 -17.90
N PRO A 52 19.72 4.75 -18.67
CA PRO A 52 19.72 6.22 -18.47
C PRO A 52 18.55 6.95 -19.15
N LYS A 53 17.70 6.27 -19.90
CA LYS A 53 16.67 6.87 -20.76
C LYS A 53 15.73 7.82 -19.98
N ASN A 54 15.24 7.40 -18.83
CA ASN A 54 14.29 8.19 -18.07
C ASN A 54 14.92 9.40 -17.33
N ARG A 55 16.24 9.44 -17.16
CA ARG A 55 16.91 10.60 -16.58
C ARG A 55 16.62 11.89 -17.37
N ASP A 56 16.80 11.81 -18.68
CA ASP A 56 16.65 12.97 -19.55
C ASP A 56 15.17 13.36 -19.72
N VAL A 57 14.27 12.37 -19.73
CA VAL A 57 12.82 12.57 -19.74
C VAL A 57 12.35 13.28 -18.44
N LEU A 58 12.84 12.82 -17.30
CA LEU A 58 12.50 13.45 -16.00
C LEU A 58 13.01 14.90 -15.93
N HIS A 59 14.22 15.17 -16.40
CA HIS A 59 14.75 16.53 -16.48
C HIS A 59 13.84 17.46 -17.31
N GLN A 60 13.47 17.06 -18.51
CA GLN A 60 12.56 17.83 -19.37
C GLN A 60 11.20 18.05 -18.71
N MET A 61 10.69 17.06 -17.99
CA MET A 61 9.44 17.17 -17.25
C MET A 61 9.56 18.15 -16.10
N MET A 62 10.67 18.14 -15.35
CA MET A 62 10.95 19.12 -14.28
C MET A 62 11.00 20.54 -14.82
N GLU A 63 11.74 20.77 -15.93
CA GLU A 63 11.84 22.08 -16.59
C GLU A 63 10.47 22.60 -17.02
N SER A 64 9.67 21.74 -17.68
CA SER A 64 8.33 22.12 -18.14
C SER A 64 7.38 22.45 -16.97
N ARG A 65 7.40 21.65 -15.92
CA ARG A 65 6.61 21.90 -14.70
C ARG A 65 7.04 23.14 -13.95
N PHE A 66 8.33 23.37 -13.84
CA PHE A 66 8.85 24.61 -13.24
C PHE A 66 8.42 25.84 -14.04
N ALA A 67 8.52 25.79 -15.37
CA ALA A 67 8.06 26.87 -16.24
C ALA A 67 6.56 27.15 -16.08
N ILE A 68 5.72 26.11 -16.01
CA ILE A 68 4.28 26.24 -15.73
C ILE A 68 4.06 26.95 -14.39
N ALA A 69 4.71 26.50 -13.31
CA ALA A 69 4.59 27.12 -11.99
C ALA A 69 4.96 28.61 -12.00
N GLN A 70 6.07 28.97 -12.69
CA GLN A 70 6.48 30.36 -12.83
C GLN A 70 5.46 31.21 -13.60
N LEU A 71 4.89 30.68 -14.69
CA LEU A 71 3.88 31.38 -15.50
C LEU A 71 2.61 31.71 -14.71
N VAL A 72 2.23 30.86 -13.75
CA VAL A 72 1.05 31.08 -12.90
C VAL A 72 1.39 31.69 -11.54
N GLY A 73 2.65 32.14 -11.34
CA GLY A 73 3.07 32.94 -10.18
C GLY A 73 3.54 32.18 -8.95
N TYR A 74 3.78 30.87 -9.05
CA TYR A 74 4.32 30.07 -7.94
C TYR A 74 5.84 29.96 -7.98
N LYS A 75 6.46 29.75 -6.82
CA LYS A 75 7.93 29.69 -6.66
C LYS A 75 8.53 28.39 -7.16
N SER A 76 7.79 27.29 -7.06
CA SER A 76 8.19 25.94 -7.46
C SER A 76 6.99 25.15 -7.96
N TRP A 77 7.26 24.02 -8.64
CA TRP A 77 6.20 23.07 -8.98
C TRP A 77 5.54 22.48 -7.72
N ALA A 78 6.31 22.19 -6.67
CA ALA A 78 5.77 21.67 -5.42
C ALA A 78 4.76 22.63 -4.78
N ASP A 79 5.02 23.94 -4.83
CA ASP A 79 4.11 24.96 -4.30
C ASP A 79 2.83 25.07 -5.15
N TYR A 80 2.96 25.06 -6.48
CA TYR A 80 1.83 25.05 -7.39
C TYR A 80 0.97 23.78 -7.24
N ASN A 81 1.60 22.60 -7.24
CA ASN A 81 0.92 21.32 -7.15
C ASN A 81 0.24 21.10 -5.79
N ALA A 82 0.66 21.81 -4.74
CA ALA A 82 0.03 21.74 -3.42
C ALA A 82 -1.16 22.69 -3.25
N ALA A 83 -1.32 23.67 -4.12
CA ALA A 83 -2.29 24.76 -3.93
C ALA A 83 -3.76 24.30 -3.93
N ASP A 84 -4.08 23.20 -4.64
CA ASP A 84 -5.40 22.58 -4.71
C ASP A 84 -5.54 21.35 -3.81
N LYS A 85 -4.63 21.13 -2.88
CA LYS A 85 -4.61 19.98 -1.97
C LYS A 85 -4.89 20.38 -0.52
N MET A 86 -5.17 19.41 0.35
CA MET A 86 -5.33 19.65 1.79
C MET A 86 -4.11 20.31 2.42
N ALA A 87 -2.91 19.99 1.94
CA ALA A 87 -1.66 20.62 2.38
C ALA A 87 -1.60 22.10 2.03
N GLY A 88 -2.10 22.53 0.88
CA GLY A 88 -2.27 23.91 0.45
C GLY A 88 -1.00 24.63 -0.01
N ASN A 89 0.20 24.22 0.42
CA ASN A 89 1.48 24.80 0.03
C ASN A 89 2.69 23.92 0.34
N ALA A 90 3.82 24.21 -0.28
CA ALA A 90 5.07 23.45 -0.12
C ALA A 90 5.62 23.47 1.32
N ALA A 91 5.47 24.59 2.05
CA ALA A 91 5.98 24.68 3.42
C ALA A 91 5.31 23.65 4.35
N ARG A 92 3.99 23.47 4.22
CA ARG A 92 3.24 22.50 5.02
C ARG A 92 3.62 21.06 4.68
N ILE A 93 3.96 20.75 3.42
CA ILE A 93 4.49 19.45 3.04
C ILE A 93 5.83 19.18 3.74
N ALA A 94 6.74 20.16 3.71
CA ALA A 94 8.04 20.04 4.39
C ALA A 94 7.89 19.84 5.91
N GLU A 95 6.99 20.60 6.56
CA GLU A 95 6.65 20.42 7.98
C GLU A 95 6.11 19.02 8.26
N PHE A 96 5.23 18.52 7.41
CA PHE A 96 4.66 17.19 7.55
C PHE A 96 5.71 16.08 7.42
N ILE A 97 6.61 16.16 6.41
CA ILE A 97 7.72 15.21 6.26
C ILE A 97 8.58 15.17 7.54
N GLN A 98 8.83 16.34 8.16
CA GLN A 98 9.59 16.40 9.41
C GLN A 98 8.80 15.83 10.60
N GLN A 99 7.48 16.09 10.69
CA GLN A 99 6.63 15.53 11.74
C GLN A 99 6.57 13.98 11.69
N ILE A 100 6.53 13.41 10.50
CA ILE A 100 6.58 11.96 10.30
C ILE A 100 7.94 11.40 10.73
N ASP A 101 9.03 12.06 10.35
CA ASP A 101 10.37 11.66 10.77
C ASP A 101 10.52 11.65 12.30
N ASP A 102 10.09 12.73 12.96
CA ASP A 102 10.13 12.85 14.43
C ASP A 102 9.31 11.75 15.13
N ALA A 103 8.16 11.37 14.55
CA ALA A 103 7.33 10.30 15.09
C ALA A 103 7.91 8.90 14.85
N ALA A 104 8.45 8.63 13.67
CA ALA A 104 8.87 7.29 13.26
C ALA A 104 10.30 6.95 13.69
N ARG A 105 11.21 7.92 13.71
CA ARG A 105 12.65 7.71 13.98
C ARG A 105 12.94 6.97 15.29
N PRO A 106 12.31 7.28 16.44
CA PRO A 106 12.57 6.53 17.69
C PRO A 106 12.12 5.07 17.61
N VAL A 107 11.08 4.76 16.85
CA VAL A 107 10.61 3.39 16.63
C VAL A 107 11.59 2.66 15.73
N ALA A 108 11.92 3.24 14.59
CA ALA A 108 12.85 2.69 13.61
C ALA A 108 14.25 2.44 14.20
N GLN A 109 14.74 3.29 15.12
CA GLN A 109 16.01 3.06 15.82
C GLN A 109 16.01 1.79 16.66
N ARG A 110 14.90 1.45 17.31
CA ARG A 110 14.79 0.18 18.06
C ARG A 110 14.72 -1.01 17.11
N GLU A 111 14.01 -0.89 16.01
CA GLU A 111 13.85 -1.94 15.02
C GLU A 111 15.15 -2.24 14.28
N ILE A 112 15.89 -1.21 13.84
CA ILE A 112 17.17 -1.39 13.14
C ILE A 112 18.21 -2.08 14.04
N ALA A 113 18.16 -1.85 15.35
CA ALA A 113 19.03 -2.54 16.29
C ALA A 113 18.77 -4.06 16.32
N LEU A 114 17.51 -4.48 16.22
CA LEU A 114 17.14 -5.90 16.13
C LEU A 114 17.58 -6.52 14.79
N LEU A 115 17.38 -5.79 13.68
CA LEU A 115 17.84 -6.24 12.37
C LEU A 115 19.36 -6.38 12.33
N LEU A 116 20.09 -5.44 12.93
CA LEU A 116 21.55 -5.49 12.99
C LEU A 116 22.05 -6.64 13.90
N ALA A 117 21.37 -6.90 15.00
CA ALA A 117 21.65 -8.05 15.86
C ALA A 117 21.43 -9.38 15.11
N GLU A 118 20.38 -9.47 14.30
CA GLU A 118 20.13 -10.64 13.46
C GLU A 118 21.22 -10.82 12.38
N LYS A 119 21.61 -9.74 11.70
CA LYS A 119 22.68 -9.77 10.70
C LYS A 119 24.00 -10.25 11.29
N ARG A 120 24.33 -9.81 12.53
CA ARG A 120 25.55 -10.18 13.24
C ARG A 120 25.66 -11.66 13.59
N LYS A 121 24.58 -12.43 13.53
CA LYS A 121 24.66 -13.90 13.69
C LYS A 121 25.43 -14.57 12.54
N SER A 122 25.36 -13.99 11.33
CA SER A 122 26.08 -14.48 10.15
C SER A 122 27.30 -13.62 9.75
N ASP A 123 27.32 -12.36 10.13
CA ASP A 123 28.42 -11.40 9.93
C ASP A 123 28.69 -10.63 11.23
N PRO A 124 29.49 -11.17 12.14
CA PRO A 124 29.78 -10.54 13.45
C PRO A 124 30.37 -9.12 13.35
N ALA A 125 31.02 -8.77 12.23
CA ALA A 125 31.62 -7.47 12.00
C ALA A 125 30.65 -6.42 11.47
N ALA A 126 29.42 -6.80 11.15
CA ALA A 126 28.42 -5.89 10.55
C ALA A 126 28.14 -4.67 11.45
N LYS A 127 28.22 -3.49 10.86
CA LYS A 127 27.92 -2.22 11.51
C LYS A 127 26.66 -1.55 10.93
N GLU A 128 26.31 -1.89 9.71
CA GLU A 128 25.28 -1.23 8.90
C GLU A 128 24.45 -2.27 8.15
N ILE A 129 23.29 -1.85 7.68
CA ILE A 129 22.38 -2.67 6.86
C ILE A 129 22.10 -1.91 5.56
N TYR A 130 22.22 -2.58 4.44
CA TYR A 130 21.81 -2.04 3.14
C TYR A 130 20.33 -2.29 2.86
N GLY A 131 19.72 -1.44 2.06
CA GLY A 131 18.30 -1.54 1.71
C GLY A 131 17.90 -2.92 1.17
N PHE A 132 18.75 -3.56 0.36
CA PHE A 132 18.52 -4.89 -0.19
C PHE A 132 18.52 -6.03 0.86
N GLU A 133 18.99 -5.78 2.07
CA GLU A 133 18.99 -6.76 3.15
C GLU A 133 17.74 -6.68 4.03
N SER A 134 17.02 -5.55 3.99
CA SER A 134 15.91 -5.23 4.90
C SER A 134 14.84 -6.33 4.94
N SER A 135 14.29 -6.70 3.79
CA SER A 135 13.21 -7.70 3.72
C SER A 135 13.62 -9.07 4.23
N TYR A 136 14.83 -9.51 3.90
CA TYR A 136 15.38 -10.79 4.37
C TYR A 136 15.60 -10.80 5.87
N LEU A 137 16.24 -9.76 6.41
CA LEU A 137 16.50 -9.64 7.85
C LEU A 137 15.20 -9.50 8.64
N THR A 138 14.23 -8.75 8.13
CA THR A 138 12.89 -8.63 8.74
C THR A 138 12.22 -9.98 8.86
N GLU A 139 12.26 -10.81 7.80
CA GLU A 139 11.70 -12.17 7.85
C GLU A 139 12.43 -13.06 8.85
N LEU A 140 13.76 -12.97 8.95
CA LEU A 140 14.54 -13.72 9.95
C LEU A 140 14.18 -13.30 11.37
N VAL A 141 14.05 -12.00 11.66
CA VAL A 141 13.66 -11.51 13.00
C VAL A 141 12.23 -11.93 13.32
N ARG A 142 11.30 -11.89 12.35
CA ARG A 142 9.93 -12.37 12.54
C ARG A 142 9.89 -13.82 12.96
N ARG A 143 10.70 -14.66 12.34
CA ARG A 143 10.83 -16.10 12.72
C ARG A 143 11.50 -16.29 14.07
N SER A 144 12.60 -15.59 14.34
CA SER A 144 13.42 -15.83 15.54
C SER A 144 12.87 -15.17 16.80
N SER A 145 12.24 -13.99 16.68
CA SER A 145 11.81 -13.18 17.84
C SER A 145 10.30 -13.14 18.05
N PHE A 146 9.50 -13.34 16.98
CA PHE A 146 8.05 -13.30 17.04
C PHE A 146 7.37 -14.67 16.86
N ASP A 147 8.15 -15.75 16.69
CA ASP A 147 7.66 -17.10 16.41
C ASP A 147 6.62 -17.11 15.26
N PHE A 148 6.93 -16.35 14.21
CA PHE A 148 6.05 -16.19 13.07
C PHE A 148 6.79 -16.37 11.74
N ASP A 149 6.34 -17.37 10.97
CA ASP A 149 6.72 -17.57 9.59
C ASP A 149 5.55 -17.09 8.69
N SER A 150 5.82 -16.15 7.79
CA SER A 150 4.81 -15.60 6.89
C SER A 150 4.15 -16.68 6.01
N GLN A 151 4.84 -17.78 5.74
CA GLN A 151 4.28 -18.91 5.00
C GLN A 151 3.22 -19.71 5.79
N SER A 152 3.20 -19.60 7.12
CA SER A 152 2.27 -20.34 7.98
C SER A 152 0.81 -19.88 7.85
N VAL A 153 0.56 -18.67 7.37
CA VAL A 153 -0.79 -18.13 7.21
C VAL A 153 -1.35 -18.29 5.79
N ARG A 154 -0.49 -18.46 4.78
CA ARG A 154 -0.91 -18.62 3.38
C ARG A 154 -1.97 -19.69 3.16
N PRO A 155 -1.92 -20.89 3.81
CA PRO A 155 -2.95 -21.91 3.63
C PRO A 155 -4.38 -21.48 3.98
N TYR A 156 -4.54 -20.35 4.69
CA TYR A 156 -5.84 -19.79 5.05
C TYR A 156 -6.37 -18.77 4.04
N PHE A 157 -5.52 -18.31 3.08
CA PHE A 157 -5.84 -17.26 2.14
C PHE A 157 -5.91 -17.78 0.70
N ALA A 158 -6.81 -18.75 0.45
CA ALA A 158 -7.14 -19.15 -0.92
C ALA A 158 -7.91 -18.03 -1.64
N TYR A 159 -7.51 -17.66 -2.85
CA TYR A 159 -8.02 -16.49 -3.61
C TYR A 159 -9.56 -16.43 -3.64
N ALA A 160 -10.23 -17.50 -3.98
CA ALA A 160 -11.69 -17.51 -4.08
C ALA A 160 -12.38 -17.17 -2.74
N ARG A 161 -11.82 -17.64 -1.61
CA ARG A 161 -12.35 -17.33 -0.27
C ARG A 161 -12.05 -15.91 0.15
N VAL A 162 -10.86 -15.39 -0.15
CA VAL A 162 -10.50 -14.00 0.10
C VAL A 162 -11.42 -13.07 -0.67
N LYS A 163 -11.62 -13.31 -1.97
CA LYS A 163 -12.54 -12.54 -2.81
C LYS A 163 -13.95 -12.52 -2.23
N GLN A 164 -14.51 -13.68 -1.91
CA GLN A 164 -15.84 -13.73 -1.31
C GLN A 164 -15.91 -13.02 0.03
N GLY A 165 -14.88 -13.19 0.88
CA GLY A 165 -14.80 -12.50 2.18
C GLY A 165 -14.78 -10.99 2.08
N ILE A 166 -14.07 -10.43 1.10
CA ILE A 166 -14.07 -8.98 0.85
C ILE A 166 -15.45 -8.49 0.44
N LEU A 167 -16.12 -9.20 -0.47
CA LEU A 167 -17.48 -8.87 -0.90
C LEU A 167 -18.46 -8.92 0.27
N ASP A 168 -18.39 -9.97 1.11
CA ASP A 168 -19.27 -10.15 2.27
C ASP A 168 -19.05 -9.05 3.33
N ILE A 169 -17.78 -8.72 3.60
CA ILE A 169 -17.42 -7.65 4.56
C ILE A 169 -17.92 -6.29 4.05
N ALA A 170 -17.66 -5.96 2.78
CA ALA A 170 -18.12 -4.71 2.20
C ALA A 170 -19.66 -4.63 2.15
N ALA A 171 -20.32 -5.74 1.84
CA ALA A 171 -21.78 -5.83 1.87
C ALA A 171 -22.32 -5.52 3.28
N GLN A 172 -21.74 -6.11 4.32
CA GLN A 172 -22.14 -5.90 5.71
C GLN A 172 -21.81 -4.49 6.20
N VAL A 173 -20.57 -4.04 5.99
CA VAL A 173 -20.05 -2.77 6.52
C VAL A 173 -20.71 -1.57 5.84
N PHE A 174 -20.93 -1.64 4.54
CA PHE A 174 -21.46 -0.53 3.73
C PHE A 174 -22.92 -0.72 3.29
N HIS A 175 -23.61 -1.74 3.76
CA HIS A 175 -25.00 -2.06 3.39
C HIS A 175 -25.21 -2.19 1.87
N LEU A 176 -24.29 -2.85 1.20
CA LEU A 176 -24.33 -3.15 -0.22
C LEU A 176 -24.67 -4.62 -0.48
N SER A 177 -24.96 -4.96 -1.70
CA SER A 177 -24.93 -6.32 -2.21
C SER A 177 -24.28 -6.36 -3.57
N PHE A 178 -23.69 -7.51 -3.92
CA PHE A 178 -22.94 -7.66 -5.16
C PHE A 178 -23.51 -8.84 -5.95
N ARG A 179 -23.68 -8.63 -7.25
CA ARG A 179 -24.19 -9.65 -8.17
C ARG A 179 -23.23 -9.84 -9.32
N ARG A 180 -22.79 -11.07 -9.56
CA ARG A 180 -21.95 -11.39 -10.71
C ARG A 180 -22.78 -11.38 -11.99
N GLU A 181 -22.23 -10.80 -13.05
CA GLU A 181 -22.82 -10.76 -14.39
C GLU A 181 -21.98 -11.65 -15.32
N GLU A 182 -22.40 -12.90 -15.49
CA GLU A 182 -21.60 -13.93 -16.21
C GLU A 182 -21.49 -13.65 -17.71
N ASN A 183 -22.45 -12.96 -18.31
CA ASN A 183 -22.51 -12.72 -19.76
C ASN A 183 -22.14 -11.28 -20.15
N ALA A 184 -21.65 -10.46 -19.22
CA ALA A 184 -21.25 -9.12 -19.56
C ALA A 184 -19.91 -9.12 -20.33
N PRO A 185 -19.76 -8.26 -21.35
CA PRO A 185 -18.51 -8.16 -22.08
C PRO A 185 -17.40 -7.62 -21.18
N ALA A 186 -16.21 -8.20 -21.31
CA ALA A 186 -14.99 -7.73 -20.68
C ALA A 186 -13.83 -7.79 -21.68
N TRP A 187 -12.71 -7.13 -21.38
CA TRP A 187 -11.54 -7.08 -22.27
C TRP A 187 -10.67 -8.33 -22.27
N ASP A 188 -10.88 -9.25 -21.31
CA ASP A 188 -10.19 -10.54 -21.23
C ASP A 188 -11.11 -11.57 -20.58
N PRO A 189 -11.08 -12.84 -21.02
CA PRO A 189 -11.94 -13.90 -20.45
C PRO A 189 -11.72 -14.17 -18.96
N SER A 190 -10.60 -13.76 -18.38
CA SER A 190 -10.32 -13.91 -16.94
C SER A 190 -10.90 -12.80 -16.07
N VAL A 191 -11.44 -11.74 -16.69
CA VAL A 191 -12.04 -10.60 -15.98
C VAL A 191 -13.47 -10.94 -15.58
N GLU A 192 -13.79 -10.74 -14.30
CA GLU A 192 -15.15 -10.93 -13.79
C GLU A 192 -15.88 -9.59 -13.74
N THR A 193 -17.14 -9.58 -14.19
CA THR A 193 -18.01 -8.39 -14.10
C THR A 193 -19.01 -8.55 -12.96
N TRP A 194 -19.19 -7.49 -12.18
CA TRP A 194 -20.05 -7.46 -11.01
C TRP A 194 -20.88 -6.17 -10.96
N ASP A 195 -22.13 -6.28 -10.56
CA ASP A 195 -23.00 -5.15 -10.23
C ASP A 195 -23.02 -4.92 -8.71
N ALA A 196 -22.88 -3.67 -8.30
CA ALA A 196 -23.11 -3.23 -6.93
C ALA A 196 -24.53 -2.71 -6.78
N LEU A 197 -25.22 -3.17 -5.72
CA LEU A 197 -26.61 -2.83 -5.46
C LEU A 197 -26.80 -2.30 -4.03
N GLU A 198 -27.71 -1.34 -3.87
CA GLU A 198 -28.21 -0.87 -2.59
C GLU A 198 -29.73 -0.98 -2.55
N GLY A 199 -30.28 -1.67 -1.55
CA GLY A 199 -31.72 -1.93 -1.47
C GLY A 199 -32.32 -2.63 -2.70
N GLY A 200 -31.50 -3.41 -3.42
CA GLY A 200 -31.89 -4.09 -4.66
C GLY A 200 -31.77 -3.24 -5.93
N LYS A 201 -31.47 -1.95 -5.81
CA LYS A 201 -31.23 -1.05 -6.95
C LYS A 201 -29.74 -1.05 -7.30
N MET A 202 -29.40 -1.21 -8.57
CA MET A 202 -28.03 -1.09 -9.06
C MET A 202 -27.53 0.36 -8.87
N ILE A 203 -26.34 0.50 -8.26
CA ILE A 203 -25.68 1.78 -8.01
C ILE A 203 -24.37 1.93 -8.79
N GLY A 204 -23.85 0.86 -9.39
CA GLY A 204 -22.64 0.88 -10.19
C GLY A 204 -22.23 -0.51 -10.65
N ARG A 205 -21.21 -0.56 -11.51
CA ARG A 205 -20.62 -1.79 -12.03
C ARG A 205 -19.12 -1.79 -11.81
N PHE A 206 -18.55 -2.98 -11.62
CA PHE A 206 -17.11 -3.11 -11.52
C PHE A 206 -16.58 -4.39 -12.15
N TYR A 207 -15.28 -4.34 -12.47
CA TYR A 207 -14.56 -5.40 -13.14
C TYR A 207 -13.42 -5.86 -12.25
N LEU A 208 -13.28 -7.16 -12.03
CA LEU A 208 -12.17 -7.76 -11.28
C LEU A 208 -11.16 -8.38 -12.26
N ASP A 209 -10.08 -7.68 -12.53
CA ASP A 209 -8.95 -8.11 -13.34
C ASP A 209 -7.77 -8.46 -12.42
N MET A 210 -7.76 -9.70 -11.90
CA MET A 210 -7.05 -10.02 -10.68
C MET A 210 -5.74 -10.80 -10.88
N HIS A 211 -5.47 -11.30 -12.10
CA HIS A 211 -4.34 -12.21 -12.34
C HIS A 211 -3.37 -11.65 -13.38
N PRO A 212 -2.06 -11.94 -13.26
CA PRO A 212 -1.06 -11.48 -14.22
C PRO A 212 -1.27 -12.12 -15.60
N ARG A 213 -0.98 -11.35 -16.65
CA ARG A 213 -0.88 -11.83 -18.03
C ARG A 213 0.02 -10.91 -18.84
N LYS A 214 0.49 -11.40 -20.00
CA LYS A 214 1.37 -10.63 -20.89
C LYS A 214 0.70 -9.31 -21.31
N GLY A 215 1.42 -8.21 -21.14
CA GLY A 215 0.98 -6.87 -21.53
C GLY A 215 0.03 -6.17 -20.54
N LYS A 216 -0.32 -6.84 -19.44
CA LYS A 216 -1.11 -6.22 -18.37
C LYS A 216 -0.22 -5.35 -17.48
N PHE A 217 -0.81 -4.28 -16.92
CA PHE A 217 -0.19 -3.47 -15.87
C PHE A 217 0.16 -4.34 -14.65
N ASN A 218 1.36 -4.21 -14.14
CA ASN A 218 1.91 -5.12 -13.14
C ASN A 218 1.80 -4.64 -11.67
N HIS A 219 1.16 -3.49 -11.44
CA HIS A 219 0.81 -3.00 -10.10
C HIS A 219 -0.64 -3.34 -9.75
N ALA A 220 -1.04 -3.08 -8.50
CA ALA A 220 -2.44 -3.02 -8.09
C ALA A 220 -2.95 -1.58 -8.23
N GLU A 221 -4.19 -1.44 -8.73
CA GLU A 221 -4.81 -0.13 -8.92
C GLU A 221 -6.32 -0.27 -9.15
N MET A 222 -7.12 0.58 -8.52
CA MET A 222 -8.49 0.83 -8.93
C MET A 222 -8.48 1.84 -10.09
N VAL A 223 -9.02 1.46 -11.24
CA VAL A 223 -9.05 2.28 -12.46
C VAL A 223 -10.48 2.74 -12.74
N PRO A 224 -10.76 4.04 -12.75
CA PRO A 224 -12.03 4.58 -13.23
C PRO A 224 -12.32 4.17 -14.68
N VAL A 225 -13.52 3.70 -14.95
CA VAL A 225 -13.99 3.36 -16.31
C VAL A 225 -15.05 4.36 -16.78
N LEU A 226 -15.97 4.71 -15.87
CA LEU A 226 -17.07 5.60 -16.17
C LEU A 226 -17.46 6.40 -14.91
N ASP A 227 -17.54 7.72 -15.02
CA ASP A 227 -18.02 8.55 -13.93
C ASP A 227 -19.52 8.35 -13.72
N GLY A 228 -19.98 8.40 -12.48
CA GLY A 228 -21.40 8.39 -12.19
C GLY A 228 -22.02 9.78 -12.34
N VAL A 229 -23.30 9.83 -12.77
CA VAL A 229 -24.11 11.06 -12.79
C VAL A 229 -25.53 10.69 -12.35
N GLU A 230 -26.03 11.33 -11.30
CA GLU A 230 -27.33 11.02 -10.71
C GLU A 230 -28.46 10.97 -11.77
N GLY A 231 -29.18 9.84 -11.83
CA GLY A 231 -30.30 9.64 -12.71
C GLY A 231 -29.96 9.52 -14.22
N ILE A 232 -28.67 9.63 -14.61
CA ILE A 232 -28.21 9.61 -16.00
C ILE A 232 -27.28 8.42 -16.26
N GLN A 233 -26.25 8.24 -15.44
CA GLN A 233 -25.17 7.29 -15.68
C GLN A 233 -24.67 6.68 -14.38
N LEU A 234 -24.54 5.35 -14.35
CA LEU A 234 -23.95 4.67 -13.20
C LEU A 234 -22.42 4.67 -13.29
N PRO A 235 -21.72 4.75 -12.14
CA PRO A 235 -20.27 4.66 -12.11
C PRO A 235 -19.80 3.26 -12.48
N GLU A 236 -18.67 3.18 -13.20
CA GLU A 236 -17.98 1.92 -13.46
C GLU A 236 -16.49 2.06 -13.11
N ALA A 237 -15.91 0.99 -12.56
CA ALA A 237 -14.49 0.94 -12.27
C ALA A 237 -13.93 -0.48 -12.44
N ALA A 238 -12.63 -0.58 -12.73
CA ALA A 238 -11.91 -1.84 -12.77
C ALA A 238 -10.94 -1.92 -11.59
N LEU A 239 -10.88 -3.07 -10.95
CA LEU A 239 -9.89 -3.41 -9.95
C LEU A 239 -8.84 -4.28 -10.61
N VAL A 240 -7.65 -3.74 -10.82
CA VAL A 240 -6.53 -4.41 -11.47
C VAL A 240 -5.54 -4.86 -10.40
N CYS A 241 -5.30 -6.17 -10.29
CA CYS A 241 -4.32 -6.76 -9.38
C CYS A 241 -3.50 -7.84 -10.11
N ASN A 242 -2.51 -8.42 -9.43
CA ASN A 242 -1.63 -9.42 -10.02
C ASN A 242 -1.39 -10.59 -9.04
N PHE A 243 -2.46 -11.13 -8.45
CA PHE A 243 -2.40 -12.27 -7.52
C PHE A 243 -2.18 -13.60 -8.25
N ALA A 244 -1.63 -14.57 -7.54
CA ALA A 244 -1.44 -15.92 -8.06
C ALA A 244 -2.76 -16.46 -8.64
N LYS A 245 -2.71 -16.97 -9.89
CA LYS A 245 -3.88 -17.49 -10.56
C LYS A 245 -4.18 -18.89 -10.04
N PRO A 246 -5.43 -19.17 -9.59
CA PRO A 246 -5.82 -20.53 -9.26
C PRO A 246 -5.68 -21.49 -10.45
N THR A 247 -5.24 -22.71 -10.17
CA THR A 247 -5.18 -23.83 -11.11
C THR A 247 -5.98 -25.02 -10.58
N ALA A 248 -5.98 -26.14 -11.30
CA ALA A 248 -6.65 -27.36 -10.83
C ALA A 248 -6.05 -27.91 -9.52
N ASP A 249 -4.73 -27.71 -9.34
CA ASP A 249 -3.97 -28.28 -8.22
C ASP A 249 -3.58 -27.22 -7.17
N ASP A 250 -3.72 -25.93 -7.48
CA ASP A 250 -3.38 -24.79 -6.59
C ASP A 250 -4.58 -23.83 -6.47
N PRO A 251 -5.14 -23.61 -5.27
CA PRO A 251 -6.24 -22.68 -5.05
C PRO A 251 -5.85 -21.19 -5.16
N GLY A 252 -4.63 -20.86 -5.60
CA GLY A 252 -4.10 -19.51 -5.64
C GLY A 252 -3.88 -18.96 -4.23
N LEU A 253 -2.99 -19.60 -3.46
CA LEU A 253 -2.70 -19.16 -2.09
C LEU A 253 -2.00 -17.81 -2.09
N MET A 254 -2.62 -16.83 -1.41
CA MET A 254 -2.15 -15.46 -1.32
C MET A 254 -1.19 -15.25 -0.13
N GLU A 255 -0.20 -14.39 -0.29
CA GLU A 255 0.52 -13.82 0.85
C GLU A 255 -0.42 -12.88 1.63
N TYR A 256 -0.19 -12.72 2.93
CA TYR A 256 -1.00 -11.78 3.74
C TYR A 256 -0.95 -10.34 3.17
N GLY A 257 0.21 -9.91 2.65
CA GLY A 257 0.34 -8.61 1.98
C GLY A 257 -0.57 -8.46 0.77
N ASP A 258 -0.74 -9.53 -0.03
CA ASP A 258 -1.66 -9.50 -1.19
C ASP A 258 -3.11 -9.34 -0.74
N VAL A 259 -3.48 -9.97 0.38
CA VAL A 259 -4.83 -9.83 0.96
C VAL A 259 -5.06 -8.38 1.41
N VAL A 260 -4.10 -7.77 2.09
CA VAL A 260 -4.15 -6.34 2.49
C VAL A 260 -4.27 -5.44 1.27
N THR A 261 -3.47 -5.67 0.22
CA THR A 261 -3.56 -4.93 -1.05
C THR A 261 -4.96 -5.05 -1.67
N PHE A 262 -5.55 -6.24 -1.65
CA PHE A 262 -6.90 -6.43 -2.19
C PHE A 262 -7.94 -5.61 -1.41
N PHE A 263 -7.85 -5.57 -0.07
CA PHE A 263 -8.72 -4.73 0.76
C PHE A 263 -8.52 -3.24 0.48
N HIS A 264 -7.27 -2.81 0.29
CA HIS A 264 -6.92 -1.45 -0.09
C HIS A 264 -7.61 -1.03 -1.39
N GLU A 265 -7.37 -1.77 -2.47
CA GLU A 265 -7.96 -1.47 -3.78
C GLU A 265 -9.50 -1.56 -3.77
N PHE A 266 -10.04 -2.50 -2.99
CA PHE A 266 -11.49 -2.61 -2.81
C PHE A 266 -12.07 -1.41 -2.02
N GLY A 267 -11.27 -0.79 -1.16
CA GLY A 267 -11.60 0.47 -0.49
C GLY A 267 -11.81 1.61 -1.48
N HIS A 268 -10.89 1.76 -2.44
CA HIS A 268 -11.06 2.70 -3.56
C HIS A 268 -12.31 2.39 -4.39
N LEU A 269 -12.51 1.10 -4.72
CA LEU A 269 -13.65 0.67 -5.50
C LEU A 269 -14.99 1.02 -4.83
N VAL A 270 -15.14 0.70 -3.55
CA VAL A 270 -16.36 1.07 -2.80
C VAL A 270 -16.55 2.58 -2.77
N HIS A 271 -15.49 3.33 -2.52
CA HIS A 271 -15.52 4.79 -2.53
C HIS A 271 -16.01 5.33 -3.87
N TRP A 272 -15.43 4.85 -4.99
CA TRP A 272 -15.84 5.22 -6.34
C TRP A 272 -17.33 4.97 -6.62
N LEU A 273 -17.81 3.78 -6.24
CA LEU A 273 -19.18 3.36 -6.52
C LEU A 273 -20.22 4.13 -5.69
N VAL A 274 -19.97 4.34 -4.38
CA VAL A 274 -20.95 5.01 -3.50
C VAL A 274 -20.96 6.52 -3.68
N SER A 275 -19.87 7.14 -4.13
CA SER A 275 -19.78 8.56 -4.46
C SER A 275 -20.25 8.88 -5.90
N GLY A 276 -20.60 7.87 -6.68
CA GLY A 276 -21.00 8.01 -8.08
C GLY A 276 -22.40 8.54 -8.31
N GLN A 277 -23.09 9.09 -7.30
CA GLN A 277 -24.45 9.61 -7.38
C GLN A 277 -24.49 11.16 -7.31
N GLN A 278 -23.48 11.83 -7.86
CA GLN A 278 -23.41 13.30 -7.88
C GLN A 278 -24.10 13.87 -9.14
N GLN A 279 -24.52 15.14 -9.08
CA GLN A 279 -25.15 15.83 -10.21
C GLN A 279 -24.21 16.03 -11.40
N TRP A 280 -22.90 16.05 -11.17
CA TRP A 280 -21.88 16.33 -12.18
C TRP A 280 -20.77 15.28 -12.12
N ALA A 281 -20.33 14.80 -13.26
CA ALA A 281 -19.24 13.85 -13.39
C ALA A 281 -17.95 14.34 -12.71
N GLY A 282 -17.61 15.63 -12.83
CA GLY A 282 -16.37 16.20 -12.27
C GLY A 282 -16.30 16.28 -10.74
N ILE A 283 -17.39 15.98 -10.02
CA ILE A 283 -17.42 15.88 -8.56
C ILE A 283 -17.86 14.48 -8.09
N SER A 284 -18.01 13.55 -9.02
CA SER A 284 -18.37 12.17 -8.77
C SER A 284 -17.12 11.31 -8.55
N GLY A 285 -17.28 10.19 -7.87
CA GLY A 285 -16.15 9.31 -7.58
C GLY A 285 -15.15 9.93 -6.57
N ILE A 286 -13.87 9.61 -6.72
CA ILE A 286 -12.77 10.10 -5.87
C ILE A 286 -12.26 11.43 -6.47
N SER A 287 -13.07 12.48 -6.37
CA SER A 287 -12.85 13.79 -7.01
C SER A 287 -12.62 14.94 -6.01
N MET A 288 -12.31 14.61 -4.74
CA MET A 288 -11.85 15.57 -3.75
C MET A 288 -10.35 15.86 -3.92
N GLU A 289 -9.75 16.59 -2.98
CA GLU A 289 -8.32 16.90 -3.00
C GLU A 289 -7.46 15.64 -3.12
N GLY A 290 -6.47 15.66 -4.03
CA GLY A 290 -5.70 14.47 -4.40
C GLY A 290 -4.82 13.89 -3.26
N ASP A 291 -4.64 14.61 -2.15
CA ASP A 291 -4.01 14.12 -0.93
C ASP A 291 -5.03 13.67 0.14
N PHE A 292 -6.18 13.14 -0.33
CA PHE A 292 -7.16 12.43 0.48
C PHE A 292 -7.56 11.09 -0.13
N GLY A 293 -7.13 10.82 -1.35
CA GLY A 293 -7.58 9.66 -2.12
C GLY A 293 -7.29 8.32 -1.46
N GLU A 294 -6.16 8.22 -0.74
CA GLU A 294 -5.70 6.99 -0.09
C GLU A 294 -6.27 6.78 1.33
N ALA A 295 -6.84 7.80 1.97
CA ALA A 295 -7.31 7.67 3.34
C ALA A 295 -8.43 6.62 3.50
N PRO A 296 -9.43 6.53 2.61
CA PRO A 296 -10.46 5.50 2.68
C PRO A 296 -9.95 4.08 2.42
N SER A 297 -9.05 3.90 1.48
CA SER A 297 -8.47 2.59 1.15
C SER A 297 -7.58 2.07 2.28
N GLN A 298 -6.69 2.91 2.79
CA GLN A 298 -5.81 2.59 3.93
C GLN A 298 -6.59 2.35 5.23
N MET A 299 -7.74 2.99 5.41
CA MET A 299 -8.60 2.71 6.55
C MET A 299 -9.16 1.28 6.46
N LEU A 300 -9.58 0.81 5.28
CA LEU A 300 -10.15 -0.53 5.14
C LEU A 300 -9.12 -1.63 5.37
N GLU A 301 -7.83 -1.38 5.16
CA GLU A 301 -6.75 -2.33 5.51
C GLU A 301 -6.79 -2.75 6.99
N GLU A 302 -7.21 -1.84 7.89
CA GLU A 302 -7.20 -2.10 9.33
C GLU A 302 -8.18 -3.21 9.76
N TRP A 303 -9.21 -3.53 8.93
CA TRP A 303 -10.08 -4.70 9.15
C TRP A 303 -9.29 -6.00 9.12
N MET A 304 -8.18 -6.07 8.38
CA MET A 304 -7.33 -7.26 8.28
C MET A 304 -6.59 -7.61 9.57
N ARG A 305 -6.55 -6.72 10.53
CA ARG A 305 -5.96 -6.96 11.85
C ARG A 305 -6.94 -7.62 12.83
N SER A 306 -8.23 -7.64 12.50
CA SER A 306 -9.28 -8.18 13.37
C SER A 306 -9.41 -9.70 13.26
N PRO A 307 -9.19 -10.46 14.36
CA PRO A 307 -9.46 -11.90 14.37
C PRO A 307 -10.91 -12.25 14.00
N GLN A 308 -11.88 -11.41 14.37
CA GLN A 308 -13.28 -11.60 14.04
C GLN A 308 -13.53 -11.50 12.53
N VAL A 309 -12.94 -10.51 11.88
CA VAL A 309 -13.06 -10.30 10.43
C VAL A 309 -12.40 -11.47 9.69
N LEU A 310 -11.17 -11.81 10.06
CA LEU A 310 -10.45 -12.93 9.44
C LEU A 310 -11.14 -14.26 9.61
N ALA A 311 -11.73 -14.56 10.78
CA ALA A 311 -12.45 -15.81 11.02
C ALA A 311 -13.63 -16.03 10.05
N GLY A 312 -14.18 -14.95 9.47
CA GLY A 312 -15.26 -15.00 8.48
C GLY A 312 -14.85 -15.72 7.19
N PHE A 313 -13.64 -15.48 6.69
CA PHE A 313 -13.20 -15.95 5.38
C PHE A 313 -11.86 -16.69 5.38
N ALA A 314 -10.94 -16.39 6.30
CA ALA A 314 -9.62 -16.99 6.37
C ALA A 314 -9.71 -18.44 6.91
N ARG A 315 -9.83 -19.39 5.98
CA ARG A 315 -10.00 -20.84 6.28
C ARG A 315 -8.96 -21.65 5.54
N HIS A 316 -8.39 -22.63 6.24
CA HIS A 316 -7.40 -23.53 5.66
C HIS A 316 -7.98 -24.23 4.42
N TYR A 317 -7.24 -24.17 3.31
CA TYR A 317 -7.78 -24.58 2.00
C TYR A 317 -8.12 -26.06 1.90
N VAL A 318 -7.47 -26.94 2.69
CA VAL A 318 -7.73 -28.38 2.74
C VAL A 318 -8.76 -28.73 3.81
N SER A 319 -8.51 -28.35 5.09
CA SER A 319 -9.35 -28.75 6.22
C SER A 319 -10.63 -27.93 6.39
N GLY A 320 -10.67 -26.70 5.84
CA GLY A 320 -11.77 -25.76 6.06
C GLY A 320 -11.78 -25.08 7.43
N GLU A 321 -10.84 -25.43 8.31
CA GLU A 321 -10.73 -24.84 9.64
C GLU A 321 -10.41 -23.34 9.57
N PRO A 322 -11.02 -22.48 10.39
CA PRO A 322 -10.70 -21.07 10.43
C PRO A 322 -9.27 -20.84 10.94
N VAL A 323 -8.69 -19.71 10.55
CA VAL A 323 -7.37 -19.28 11.05
C VAL A 323 -7.42 -19.19 12.58
N PRO A 324 -6.48 -19.83 13.31
CA PRO A 324 -6.47 -19.79 14.76
C PRO A 324 -6.26 -18.37 15.30
N PRO A 325 -7.02 -17.88 16.29
CA PRO A 325 -6.83 -16.55 16.88
C PRO A 325 -5.42 -16.29 17.40
N ALA A 326 -4.76 -17.31 17.96
CA ALA A 326 -3.37 -17.24 18.40
C ALA A 326 -2.39 -17.00 17.24
N LEU A 327 -2.68 -17.56 16.05
CA LEU A 327 -1.88 -17.31 14.84
C LEU A 327 -2.08 -15.88 14.34
N VAL A 328 -3.33 -15.37 14.36
CA VAL A 328 -3.63 -13.97 14.02
C VAL A 328 -2.93 -13.01 14.98
N ALA A 329 -2.93 -13.30 16.28
CA ALA A 329 -2.21 -12.47 17.25
C ALA A 329 -0.69 -12.45 17.00
N ARG A 330 -0.08 -13.58 16.63
CA ARG A 330 1.35 -13.64 16.24
C ARG A 330 1.59 -12.87 14.94
N MET A 331 0.72 -13.04 13.95
CA MET A 331 0.78 -12.34 12.67
C MET A 331 0.75 -10.82 12.88
N ASN A 332 -0.19 -10.31 13.68
CA ASN A 332 -0.31 -8.88 13.96
C ASN A 332 0.95 -8.33 14.65
N ARG A 333 1.49 -9.04 15.67
CA ARG A 333 2.75 -8.63 16.31
C ARG A 333 3.92 -8.62 15.32
N ALA A 334 4.01 -9.65 14.48
CA ALA A 334 5.06 -9.73 13.46
C ALA A 334 4.89 -8.67 12.36
N ALA A 335 3.65 -8.31 12.01
CA ALA A 335 3.35 -7.25 11.05
C ALA A 335 3.69 -5.84 11.60
N ALA A 336 3.58 -5.65 12.91
CA ALA A 336 3.97 -4.40 13.55
C ALA A 336 5.48 -4.19 13.58
N PHE A 337 6.25 -5.27 13.65
CA PHE A 337 7.70 -5.18 13.60
C PHE A 337 8.19 -4.65 12.25
N ASN A 338 9.12 -3.74 12.28
CA ASN A 338 9.73 -2.99 11.17
C ASN A 338 8.82 -1.89 10.58
N ARG A 339 7.71 -1.55 11.26
CA ARG A 339 6.77 -0.50 10.83
C ARG A 339 7.41 0.89 10.85
N GLY A 340 8.23 1.20 11.87
CA GLY A 340 8.96 2.46 11.95
C GLY A 340 9.91 2.64 10.77
N ASN A 341 10.68 1.61 10.43
CA ASN A 341 11.58 1.66 9.26
C ASN A 341 10.81 1.75 7.93
N GLU A 342 9.65 1.08 7.80
CA GLU A 342 8.82 1.21 6.60
C GLU A 342 8.23 2.61 6.46
N VAL A 343 7.76 3.23 7.55
CA VAL A 343 7.29 4.62 7.54
C VAL A 343 8.43 5.56 7.18
N MET A 344 9.62 5.39 7.73
CA MET A 344 10.78 6.19 7.36
C MET A 344 11.16 6.02 5.89
N ARG A 345 11.08 4.78 5.35
CA ARG A 345 11.31 4.53 3.92
C ARG A 345 10.28 5.27 3.05
N GLN A 346 8.99 5.21 3.38
CA GLN A 346 7.96 5.97 2.68
C GLN A 346 8.19 7.48 2.79
N ASN A 347 8.63 7.95 3.95
CA ASN A 347 8.96 9.36 4.17
C ASN A 347 10.17 9.82 3.34
N SER A 348 11.16 8.93 3.13
CA SER A 348 12.28 9.23 2.22
C SER A 348 11.82 9.41 0.77
N PHE A 349 10.83 8.63 0.31
CA PHE A 349 10.24 8.81 -1.01
C PHE A 349 9.44 10.10 -1.11
N SER A 350 8.76 10.49 -0.02
CA SER A 350 8.08 11.80 0.08
C SER A 350 9.08 12.95 -0.04
N ALA A 351 10.21 12.86 0.65
CA ALA A 351 11.27 13.86 0.59
C ALA A 351 11.90 13.95 -0.81
N ILE A 352 12.26 12.81 -1.43
CA ILE A 352 12.80 12.75 -2.78
C ILE A 352 11.82 13.39 -3.78
N SER A 353 10.55 13.00 -3.74
CA SER A 353 9.51 13.54 -4.61
C SER A 353 9.34 15.05 -4.43
N PHE A 354 9.33 15.52 -3.19
CA PHE A 354 9.19 16.91 -2.84
C PHE A 354 10.41 17.73 -3.27
N ASP A 355 11.62 17.33 -2.91
CA ASP A 355 12.85 18.08 -3.12
C ASP A 355 13.22 18.22 -4.60
N ILE A 356 12.98 17.17 -5.41
CA ILE A 356 13.16 17.23 -6.87
C ILE A 356 12.31 18.34 -7.48
N TYR A 357 11.08 18.54 -7.04
CA TYR A 357 10.14 19.51 -7.61
C TYR A 357 10.05 20.85 -6.86
N ASN A 358 10.62 20.93 -5.66
CA ASN A 358 10.71 22.19 -4.91
C ASN A 358 12.00 22.98 -5.19
N THR A 359 12.95 22.36 -5.89
CA THR A 359 14.22 22.96 -6.30
C THR A 359 14.16 23.38 -7.78
N LYS A 360 14.94 24.41 -8.16
CA LYS A 360 15.06 24.79 -9.57
C LYS A 360 15.70 23.64 -10.37
N PRO A 361 15.17 23.29 -11.56
CA PRO A 361 15.66 22.12 -12.32
C PRO A 361 17.16 22.10 -12.58
N GLN A 362 17.78 23.25 -12.87
CA GLN A 362 19.21 23.35 -13.12
C GLN A 362 20.08 23.10 -11.88
N ASP A 363 19.51 23.16 -10.68
CA ASP A 363 20.21 22.98 -9.41
C ASP A 363 20.02 21.55 -8.86
N VAL A 364 19.28 20.66 -9.59
CA VAL A 364 18.97 19.31 -9.16
C VAL A 364 19.94 18.30 -9.76
N ASP A 365 20.74 17.66 -8.91
CA ASP A 365 21.35 16.37 -9.22
C ASP A 365 20.44 15.25 -8.69
N LEU A 366 19.77 14.55 -9.59
CA LEU A 366 18.76 13.52 -9.27
C LEU A 366 19.32 12.38 -8.41
N ALA A 367 20.55 11.93 -8.68
CA ALA A 367 21.18 10.85 -7.92
C ALA A 367 21.56 11.34 -6.51
N ALA A 368 22.15 12.54 -6.43
CA ALA A 368 22.54 13.13 -5.14
C ALA A 368 21.34 13.43 -4.25
N VAL A 369 20.20 13.90 -4.81
CA VAL A 369 18.95 14.09 -4.05
C VAL A 369 18.46 12.77 -3.50
N CYS A 370 18.38 11.72 -4.33
CA CYS A 370 17.95 10.40 -3.87
C CYS A 370 18.85 9.86 -2.75
N GLU A 371 20.18 9.89 -2.92
CA GLU A 371 21.10 9.40 -1.90
C GLU A 371 21.02 10.22 -0.59
N ARG A 372 20.96 11.55 -0.68
CA ARG A 372 20.83 12.44 0.48
C ARG A 372 19.58 12.12 1.29
N ASP A 373 18.43 12.01 0.63
CA ASP A 373 17.15 11.83 1.32
C ASP A 373 16.95 10.41 1.84
N GLN A 374 17.44 9.41 1.12
CA GLN A 374 17.52 8.05 1.67
C GLN A 374 18.39 8.02 2.93
N ARG A 375 19.60 8.60 2.92
CA ARG A 375 20.47 8.64 4.10
C ARG A 375 19.88 9.44 5.25
N ARG A 376 19.11 10.51 4.97
CA ARG A 376 18.49 11.35 5.99
C ARG A 376 17.30 10.66 6.65
N TYR A 377 16.44 10.03 5.86
CA TYR A 377 15.14 9.53 6.30
C TYR A 377 15.08 8.00 6.44
N THR A 378 16.19 7.27 6.24
CA THR A 378 16.24 5.83 6.53
C THR A 378 17.51 5.47 7.30
N PHE A 379 17.50 4.30 7.95
CA PHE A 379 18.68 3.69 8.54
C PHE A 379 19.34 2.66 7.61
N PHE A 380 18.77 2.45 6.43
CA PHE A 380 19.32 1.54 5.43
C PHE A 380 20.21 2.31 4.45
N LEU A 381 21.39 1.76 4.18
CA LEU A 381 22.29 2.35 3.20
C LEU A 381 21.83 2.02 1.77
N PRO A 382 21.84 3.00 0.85
CA PRO A 382 21.67 2.74 -0.57
C PRO A 382 22.88 1.98 -1.13
N LEU A 383 22.69 1.23 -2.22
CA LEU A 383 23.81 0.64 -2.98
C LEU A 383 24.45 1.69 -3.87
N GLU A 384 25.76 1.62 -4.00
CA GLU A 384 26.48 2.41 -4.99
C GLU A 384 25.98 2.06 -6.40
N GLY A 385 25.71 3.11 -7.20
CA GLY A 385 25.22 2.97 -8.57
C GLY A 385 23.68 2.88 -8.71
N GLU A 386 22.93 2.94 -7.63
CA GLU A 386 21.47 3.05 -7.70
C GLU A 386 21.02 4.30 -8.47
N GLN A 387 19.99 4.13 -9.29
CA GLN A 387 19.37 5.20 -10.08
C GLN A 387 17.85 5.21 -9.84
N PHE A 388 17.47 5.17 -8.57
CA PHE A 388 16.08 4.98 -8.11
C PHE A 388 15.09 5.92 -8.82
N TYR A 389 15.45 7.19 -9.01
CA TYR A 389 14.61 8.18 -9.69
C TYR A 389 14.18 7.78 -11.11
N ALA A 390 15.02 7.00 -11.81
CA ALA A 390 14.73 6.60 -13.19
C ALA A 390 13.58 5.60 -13.30
N ALA A 391 13.34 4.81 -12.24
CA ALA A 391 12.28 3.82 -12.15
C ALA A 391 11.15 4.24 -11.17
N PHE A 392 11.24 5.42 -10.56
CA PHE A 392 10.26 5.92 -9.62
C PHE A 392 9.08 6.60 -10.37
N GLY A 393 8.17 5.79 -10.89
CA GLY A 393 7.03 6.24 -11.72
C GLY A 393 6.16 7.30 -11.08
N HIS A 394 6.07 7.35 -9.74
CA HIS A 394 5.33 8.37 -8.99
C HIS A 394 5.82 9.80 -9.26
N LEU A 395 7.08 10.00 -9.67
CA LEU A 395 7.57 11.32 -10.08
C LEU A 395 6.83 11.87 -11.30
N SER A 396 6.14 11.06 -12.07
CA SER A 396 5.30 11.53 -13.18
C SER A 396 3.87 11.86 -12.72
N GLY A 397 3.11 10.93 -12.18
CA GLY A 397 1.71 11.11 -11.80
C GLY A 397 1.54 11.93 -10.53
N TYR A 398 2.15 11.48 -9.45
CA TYR A 398 2.09 12.18 -8.14
C TYR A 398 3.01 13.40 -8.08
N SER A 399 4.04 13.46 -8.94
CA SER A 399 5.07 14.52 -8.98
C SER A 399 5.65 14.83 -7.60
N SER A 400 5.34 15.97 -6.97
CA SER A 400 5.77 16.37 -5.62
C SER A 400 4.85 15.88 -4.50
N ALA A 401 3.85 15.05 -4.80
CA ALA A 401 2.78 14.70 -3.86
C ALA A 401 2.87 13.28 -3.29
N TYR A 402 4.05 12.64 -3.30
CA TYR A 402 4.21 11.30 -2.71
C TYR A 402 3.92 11.27 -1.19
N TYR A 403 4.02 12.41 -0.51
CA TYR A 403 3.67 12.55 0.90
C TYR A 403 2.23 12.11 1.21
N THR A 404 1.36 12.09 0.22
CA THR A 404 -0.07 11.75 0.36
C THR A 404 -0.27 10.39 1.03
N TYR A 405 0.56 9.38 0.72
CA TYR A 405 0.45 8.06 1.34
C TYR A 405 0.56 8.07 2.86
N LEU A 406 1.47 8.88 3.41
CA LEU A 406 1.61 9.04 4.87
C LEU A 406 0.63 10.06 5.44
N TRP A 407 0.28 11.09 4.67
CA TRP A 407 -0.75 12.05 5.03
C TRP A 407 -2.10 11.36 5.20
N ASP A 408 -2.46 10.57 4.24
CA ASP A 408 -3.69 9.78 4.24
C ASP A 408 -3.66 8.67 5.30
N LYS A 409 -2.51 8.07 5.58
CA LYS A 409 -2.37 7.11 6.69
C LYS A 409 -2.63 7.76 8.04
N VAL A 410 -2.20 9.00 8.26
CA VAL A 410 -2.53 9.77 9.46
C VAL A 410 -4.05 9.96 9.59
N ILE A 411 -4.72 10.30 8.49
CA ILE A 411 -6.18 10.46 8.45
C ILE A 411 -6.90 9.12 8.65
N ALA A 412 -6.44 8.06 7.99
CA ALA A 412 -7.00 6.72 8.08
C ALA A 412 -6.98 6.18 9.52
N GLU A 413 -5.86 6.34 10.23
CA GLU A 413 -5.74 5.94 11.64
C GLU A 413 -6.66 6.77 12.55
N ASP A 414 -6.82 8.06 12.28
CA ASP A 414 -7.71 8.94 13.05
C ASP A 414 -9.20 8.60 12.79
N PHE A 415 -9.55 8.21 11.57
CA PHE A 415 -10.86 7.64 11.23
C PHE A 415 -11.09 6.30 11.94
N PHE A 416 -10.13 5.39 11.82
CA PHE A 416 -10.22 4.04 12.40
C PHE A 416 -10.38 4.09 13.93
N ALA A 417 -9.76 5.06 14.60
CA ALA A 417 -9.91 5.26 16.04
C ALA A 417 -11.37 5.55 16.49
N ARG A 418 -12.30 5.84 15.57
CA ARG A 418 -13.72 6.00 15.85
C ARG A 418 -14.51 4.70 15.80
N PHE A 419 -13.93 3.64 15.26
CA PHE A 419 -14.57 2.33 15.16
C PHE A 419 -14.36 1.52 16.45
N ASN A 420 -15.34 0.67 16.76
CA ASN A 420 -15.19 -0.27 17.85
C ASN A 420 -14.36 -1.48 17.43
N ALA A 421 -13.10 -1.53 17.84
CA ALA A 421 -12.18 -2.62 17.50
C ALA A 421 -12.69 -4.01 17.91
N ALA A 422 -13.57 -4.12 18.91
CA ALA A 422 -14.20 -5.39 19.32
C ALA A 422 -15.35 -5.81 18.39
N ASN A 423 -15.87 -4.90 17.55
CA ASN A 423 -16.95 -5.20 16.62
C ASN A 423 -16.89 -4.28 15.38
N LEU A 424 -15.89 -4.52 14.53
CA LEU A 424 -15.68 -3.74 13.30
C LEU A 424 -16.76 -3.98 12.24
N LEU A 425 -17.55 -5.04 12.36
CA LEU A 425 -18.63 -5.36 11.43
C LEU A 425 -19.98 -4.72 11.84
N ALA A 426 -20.03 -3.96 12.95
CA ALA A 426 -21.23 -3.20 13.34
C ALA A 426 -21.46 -2.02 12.37
N GLY A 427 -22.69 -1.90 11.83
CA GLY A 427 -23.00 -1.00 10.73
C GLY A 427 -23.09 0.49 11.06
N ASP A 428 -23.34 0.89 12.34
CA ASP A 428 -23.68 2.28 12.69
C ASP A 428 -22.55 3.28 12.36
N THR A 429 -21.33 2.99 12.82
CA THR A 429 -20.17 3.86 12.57
C THR A 429 -19.78 3.80 11.09
N SER A 430 -19.84 2.62 10.48
CA SER A 430 -19.51 2.41 9.06
C SER A 430 -20.47 3.18 8.14
N MET A 431 -21.77 3.15 8.43
CA MET A 431 -22.76 3.89 7.64
C MET A 431 -22.64 5.41 7.85
N ARG A 432 -22.26 5.86 9.04
CA ARG A 432 -21.94 7.27 9.28
C ARG A 432 -20.69 7.68 8.47
N TYR A 433 -19.67 6.83 8.47
CA TYR A 433 -18.46 7.02 7.66
C TYR A 433 -18.80 7.06 6.17
N ARG A 434 -19.54 6.08 5.66
CA ARG A 434 -19.99 6.04 4.27
C ARG A 434 -20.68 7.35 3.87
N ARG A 435 -21.68 7.81 4.66
CA ARG A 435 -22.48 9.00 4.34
C ARG A 435 -21.73 10.32 4.48
N GLN A 436 -20.82 10.43 5.44
CA GLN A 436 -20.13 11.68 5.72
C GLN A 436 -18.79 11.84 5.02
N VAL A 437 -18.17 10.72 4.58
CA VAL A 437 -16.83 10.73 4.00
C VAL A 437 -16.82 10.19 2.56
N LEU A 438 -17.48 9.05 2.30
CA LEU A 438 -17.41 8.43 0.98
C LEU A 438 -18.43 9.01 -0.01
N GLU A 439 -19.70 8.99 0.33
CA GLU A 439 -20.81 9.40 -0.58
C GLU A 439 -20.71 10.84 -1.11
N PRO A 440 -20.18 11.83 -0.34
CA PRO A 440 -20.12 13.19 -0.87
C PRO A 440 -19.21 13.37 -2.08
N GLY A 441 -18.22 12.48 -2.30
CA GLY A 441 -17.25 12.62 -3.38
C GLY A 441 -16.59 14.00 -3.37
N GLY A 442 -16.40 14.60 -4.53
CA GLY A 442 -15.86 15.96 -4.69
C GLY A 442 -16.85 17.11 -4.44
N SER A 443 -18.06 16.83 -3.95
CA SER A 443 -19.04 17.90 -3.64
C SER A 443 -18.70 18.68 -2.36
N GLN A 444 -17.79 18.17 -1.54
CA GLN A 444 -17.27 18.82 -0.34
C GLN A 444 -15.75 18.71 -0.31
N SER A 445 -15.08 19.68 0.37
CA SER A 445 -13.63 19.58 0.57
C SER A 445 -13.28 18.41 1.49
N ALA A 446 -12.11 17.78 1.28
CA ALA A 446 -11.63 16.71 2.14
C ALA A 446 -11.49 17.15 3.61
N ASN A 447 -11.08 18.41 3.85
CA ASN A 447 -11.04 18.98 5.19
C ASN A 447 -12.43 19.00 5.87
N ASP A 448 -13.50 19.28 5.11
CA ASP A 448 -14.88 19.25 5.63
C ASP A 448 -15.34 17.80 5.87
N LEU A 449 -15.02 16.87 4.95
CA LEU A 449 -15.31 15.44 5.14
C LEU A 449 -14.68 14.90 6.43
N VAL A 450 -13.41 15.19 6.67
CA VAL A 450 -12.68 14.84 7.89
C VAL A 450 -13.35 15.44 9.12
N LYS A 451 -13.66 16.74 9.07
CA LYS A 451 -14.28 17.46 10.20
C LYS A 451 -15.69 16.95 10.50
N ASN A 452 -16.49 16.64 9.48
CA ASN A 452 -17.84 16.10 9.63
C ASN A 452 -17.84 14.76 10.38
N PHE A 453 -16.91 13.87 10.03
CA PHE A 453 -16.84 12.55 10.66
C PHE A 453 -16.15 12.56 12.03
N LEU A 454 -15.02 13.28 12.18
CA LEU A 454 -14.26 13.35 13.43
C LEU A 454 -14.82 14.34 14.44
N GLY A 455 -15.57 15.37 14.01
CA GLY A 455 -15.97 16.53 14.81
C GLY A 455 -14.85 17.56 15.02
N ARG A 456 -13.71 17.39 14.36
CA ARG A 456 -12.50 18.22 14.41
C ARG A 456 -11.61 17.98 13.20
N PRO A 457 -10.59 18.82 12.93
CA PRO A 457 -9.52 18.47 11.97
C PRO A 457 -8.77 17.18 12.40
N GLN A 458 -8.14 16.49 11.46
CA GLN A 458 -7.25 15.36 11.73
C GLN A 458 -6.07 15.77 12.61
N ASN A 459 -5.50 14.80 13.33
CA ASN A 459 -4.24 14.96 14.03
C ASN A 459 -3.41 13.67 14.00
N ILE A 460 -2.12 13.80 14.34
CA ILE A 460 -1.15 12.69 14.25
C ILE A 460 -1.21 11.69 15.42
N GLU A 461 -2.05 11.91 16.44
CA GLU A 461 -1.97 11.13 17.68
C GLU A 461 -2.38 9.67 17.49
N ALA A 462 -3.41 9.40 16.67
CA ALA A 462 -3.78 8.02 16.34
C ALA A 462 -2.67 7.30 15.57
N PHE A 463 -2.01 7.99 14.63
CA PHE A 463 -0.86 7.46 13.89
C PHE A 463 0.34 7.16 14.81
N LYS A 464 0.67 8.06 15.75
CA LYS A 464 1.72 7.81 16.75
C LYS A 464 1.41 6.60 17.61
N LYS A 465 0.14 6.44 18.01
CA LYS A 465 -0.33 5.28 18.74
C LYS A 465 -0.15 4.02 17.89
N TRP A 466 -0.63 4.02 16.66
CA TRP A 466 -0.46 2.93 15.69
C TRP A 466 1.01 2.54 15.48
N LEU A 467 1.94 3.51 15.41
CA LEU A 467 3.38 3.27 15.35
C LEU A 467 3.92 2.59 16.61
N GLY A 468 3.42 2.97 17.79
CA GLY A 468 3.95 2.54 19.08
C GLY A 468 3.31 1.30 19.69
N GLU A 469 2.12 0.91 19.24
CA GLU A 469 1.25 -0.06 19.93
C GLU A 469 1.82 -1.46 20.13
N GLU A 470 2.76 -1.89 19.33
CA GLU A 470 3.12 -3.31 19.27
C GLU A 470 4.61 -3.60 19.43
N PHE A 471 5.42 -2.60 19.73
CA PHE A 471 6.83 -2.77 20.06
C PHE A 471 7.06 -3.08 21.56
N ALA A 472 6.03 -3.51 22.28
CA ALA A 472 6.20 -4.08 23.60
C ALA A 472 6.95 -5.42 23.48
N SER A 473 8.17 -5.44 23.99
CA SER A 473 9.07 -6.60 23.96
C SER A 473 8.36 -7.89 24.35
N PRO A 474 8.70 -9.03 23.71
CA PRO A 474 8.28 -10.37 24.15
C PRO A 474 8.86 -10.77 25.53
N SER A 475 9.60 -9.89 26.22
CA SER A 475 10.40 -10.21 27.40
C SER A 475 9.64 -10.25 28.73
N SER A 476 8.34 -9.92 28.78
CA SER A 476 7.58 -9.96 30.05
C SER A 476 6.86 -11.28 30.33
N ASP A 477 6.75 -12.20 29.36
CA ASP A 477 6.00 -13.45 29.52
C ASP A 477 6.85 -14.74 29.45
N ARG A 478 8.15 -14.65 29.72
CA ARG A 478 8.91 -15.86 29.98
C ARG A 478 8.63 -16.35 31.40
N HIS A 479 7.51 -17.04 31.57
CA HIS A 479 7.40 -17.98 32.67
C HIS A 479 8.49 -19.04 32.52
N PRO A 480 9.30 -19.35 33.58
CA PRO A 480 10.22 -20.46 33.51
C PRO A 480 9.42 -21.75 33.24
N ARG A 481 9.83 -22.49 32.23
CA ARG A 481 9.32 -23.86 32.03
C ARG A 481 9.80 -24.72 33.24
N PRO A 482 8.93 -25.57 33.77
CA PRO A 482 9.28 -26.48 34.83
C PRO A 482 10.35 -27.50 34.43
#